data_011d65c3bc0fa43544ddbadfdbbaa8f2
#
_entry.id   011d65c3bc0fa43544ddbadfdbbaa8f2
#
_cell.length_a   1.000
_cell.length_b   1.000
_cell.length_c   1.000
_cell.angle_alpha   90.00
_cell.angle_beta   90.00
_cell.angle_gamma   90.00
#
_symmetry.space_group_name_H-M   'P 1'
#
loop_
_entity.id
_entity.type
_entity.pdbx_description
1 polymer ?
#
loop_
_entity_poly.entity_id
_entity_poly.type
_entity_poly.pdbx_seq_one_letter_code
_entity_poly.pdbx_strand_id
1 'polypeptide(L)'
;MAEIKKYIAVDLGAESGRVMIGSVSAEKLILEEIHRFGNGPTDEDGSLKWDFEKLISEIKVGITKAAKAAGAQVWGIGVDSWGVDFALLDAAGDLVENPYHYRDSQTNGMREKAYELMPKRDIYENSGIQFMQLNSLYQLLAMRKANSISLAKAKDLVFIGDLVSYYLCGKIFAEYTLASTSQFMDMKTGKWSEAIMQGLSLPTNILPKIVPPGTVVGQLGAKVGVELGCGPIPVITVGAHDTASAVAAVPAQEGNWAYLSSGTWSLMGVEIPEAIVSDKTFKYEFTNEGGVENTIRLLKNIMGLWLMQECRRQWQRQGEDLTYDELTDLAQEAEPFAGRLTVDDSAFLAPGDMPKRINEHLEKTGQQTTQDKGQIIRIILESLALRYRTVMEYIEDATGNTIDVLHIVGGGIKNELLCQFTANALGKKVITGPIEATASGNILMQAIATGQVKSLSDARKIARKSFDLKEYQPQDTAIWEEQYQKTNK
;
A
#
# COMPACT_ATOMS: atom_id res chain seq x y z
N MET A 1 15.83 31.50 -13.14
CA MET A 1 14.72 30.64 -12.65
C MET A 1 15.30 29.26 -12.47
N ALA A 2 15.01 28.58 -11.38
CA ALA A 2 15.44 27.19 -11.20
C ALA A 2 14.82 26.33 -12.33
N GLU A 3 15.63 25.42 -12.90
CA GLU A 3 15.18 24.53 -13.98
C GLU A 3 14.05 23.63 -13.47
N ILE A 4 12.93 23.59 -14.19
CA ILE A 4 11.81 22.70 -13.89
C ILE A 4 11.98 21.42 -14.73
N LYS A 5 12.08 20.28 -14.06
CA LYS A 5 12.10 18.97 -14.71
C LYS A 5 10.76 18.27 -14.59
N LYS A 6 10.33 17.58 -15.65
CA LYS A 6 9.08 16.85 -15.70
C LYS A 6 9.33 15.36 -15.69
N TYR A 7 8.52 14.66 -14.92
CA TYR A 7 8.56 13.21 -14.71
C TYR A 7 7.16 12.63 -14.89
N ILE A 8 7.10 11.36 -15.30
CA ILE A 8 5.84 10.62 -15.40
C ILE A 8 5.79 9.60 -14.26
N ALA A 9 4.72 9.62 -13.48
CA ALA A 9 4.39 8.59 -12.52
C ALA A 9 3.26 7.71 -13.06
N VAL A 10 3.46 6.40 -13.03
CA VAL A 10 2.43 5.38 -13.21
C VAL A 10 2.13 4.85 -11.81
N ASP A 11 0.97 5.23 -11.27
CA ASP A 11 0.52 4.93 -9.90
C ASP A 11 -0.65 3.94 -9.99
N LEU A 12 -0.39 2.69 -9.61
CA LEU A 12 -1.31 1.57 -9.76
C LEU A 12 -1.84 1.14 -8.39
N GLY A 13 -3.08 1.45 -8.11
CA GLY A 13 -3.81 0.87 -6.99
C GLY A 13 -4.62 -0.37 -7.39
N ALA A 14 -5.07 -1.13 -6.41
CA ALA A 14 -5.88 -2.33 -6.63
C ALA A 14 -7.28 -2.06 -7.24
N GLU A 15 -7.81 -0.85 -7.14
CA GLU A 15 -9.13 -0.47 -7.67
C GLU A 15 -9.04 0.52 -8.85
N SER A 16 -7.93 1.24 -8.98
CA SER A 16 -7.74 2.22 -10.06
C SER A 16 -6.26 2.46 -10.33
N GLY A 17 -5.91 2.71 -11.59
CA GLY A 17 -4.60 3.19 -11.97
C GLY A 17 -4.63 4.63 -12.48
N ARG A 18 -3.50 5.32 -12.38
CA ARG A 18 -3.33 6.70 -12.83
C ARG A 18 -2.00 6.90 -13.52
N VAL A 19 -1.97 7.79 -14.48
CA VAL A 19 -0.72 8.33 -15.03
C VAL A 19 -0.71 9.83 -14.80
N MET A 20 0.33 10.30 -14.14
CA MET A 20 0.47 11.68 -13.72
C MET A 20 1.77 12.30 -14.24
N ILE A 21 1.77 13.61 -14.46
CA ILE A 21 2.98 14.41 -14.67
C ILE A 21 3.31 15.12 -13.37
N GLY A 22 4.56 15.00 -12.94
CA GLY A 22 5.12 15.82 -11.88
C GLY A 22 6.13 16.83 -12.44
N SER A 23 5.90 18.10 -12.18
CA SER A 23 6.84 19.19 -12.48
C SER A 23 7.58 19.57 -11.21
N VAL A 24 8.89 19.30 -11.15
CA VAL A 24 9.73 19.50 -9.96
C VAL A 24 10.69 20.66 -10.18
N SER A 25 10.64 21.62 -9.29
CA SER A 25 11.64 22.68 -9.11
C SER A 25 12.42 22.48 -7.80
N ALA A 26 13.37 23.34 -7.49
CA ALA A 26 14.08 23.29 -6.21
C ALA A 26 13.19 23.53 -4.98
N GLU A 27 11.96 24.06 -5.16
CA GLU A 27 11.10 24.48 -4.06
C GLU A 27 9.68 23.88 -4.13
N LYS A 28 9.25 23.40 -5.29
CA LYS A 28 7.85 23.02 -5.50
C LYS A 28 7.71 21.81 -6.41
N LEU A 29 6.77 20.93 -6.07
CA LEU A 29 6.21 19.89 -6.89
C LEU A 29 4.79 20.30 -7.31
N ILE A 30 4.50 20.19 -8.60
CA ILE A 30 3.15 20.36 -9.16
C ILE A 30 2.78 19.05 -9.82
N LEU A 31 1.63 18.49 -9.46
CA LEU A 31 1.09 17.26 -10.03
C LEU A 31 -0.08 17.57 -10.96
N GLU A 32 -0.13 16.85 -12.06
CA GLU A 32 -1.22 16.90 -13.02
C GLU A 32 -1.65 15.47 -13.36
N GLU A 33 -2.90 15.11 -13.07
CA GLU A 33 -3.46 13.83 -13.46
C GLU A 33 -3.81 13.86 -14.95
N ILE A 34 -3.20 12.97 -15.73
CA ILE A 34 -3.36 12.92 -17.18
C ILE A 34 -4.33 11.84 -17.63
N HIS A 35 -4.33 10.72 -16.92
CA HIS A 35 -5.18 9.58 -17.24
C HIS A 35 -5.51 8.79 -15.97
N ARG A 36 -6.78 8.42 -15.86
CA ARG A 36 -7.28 7.55 -14.79
C ARG A 36 -8.09 6.43 -15.41
N PHE A 37 -7.96 5.25 -14.88
CA PHE A 37 -8.69 4.06 -15.34
C PHE A 37 -9.06 3.15 -14.17
N GLY A 38 -10.13 2.38 -14.34
CA GLY A 38 -10.52 1.36 -13.37
C GLY A 38 -9.61 0.14 -13.45
N ASN A 39 -9.26 -0.40 -12.31
CA ASN A 39 -8.51 -1.64 -12.16
C ASN A 39 -9.28 -2.59 -11.24
N GLY A 40 -9.01 -3.90 -11.37
CA GLY A 40 -9.66 -4.92 -10.54
C GLY A 40 -9.54 -6.30 -11.14
N PRO A 41 -9.90 -7.33 -10.37
CA PRO A 41 -9.82 -8.70 -10.84
C PRO A 41 -10.86 -9.02 -11.91
N THR A 42 -10.48 -9.96 -12.77
CA THR A 42 -11.38 -10.70 -13.68
C THR A 42 -11.48 -12.13 -13.21
N ASP A 43 -12.64 -12.76 -13.42
CA ASP A 43 -12.80 -14.20 -13.19
C ASP A 43 -12.35 -14.96 -14.45
N GLU A 44 -11.31 -15.76 -14.30
CA GLU A 44 -10.81 -16.68 -15.32
C GLU A 44 -10.95 -18.12 -14.81
N ASP A 45 -11.94 -18.82 -15.29
CA ASP A 45 -12.24 -20.22 -14.93
C ASP A 45 -12.37 -20.46 -13.41
N GLY A 46 -12.96 -19.50 -12.69
CA GLY A 46 -13.18 -19.56 -11.24
C GLY A 46 -12.00 -19.08 -10.41
N SER A 47 -10.96 -18.54 -11.04
CA SER A 47 -9.83 -17.88 -10.38
C SER A 47 -9.87 -16.38 -10.62
N LEU A 48 -9.60 -15.61 -9.57
CA LEU A 48 -9.46 -14.15 -9.69
C LEU A 48 -8.06 -13.81 -10.19
N LYS A 49 -7.98 -13.16 -11.35
CA LYS A 49 -6.73 -12.72 -11.96
C LYS A 49 -6.76 -11.25 -12.37
N TRP A 50 -5.59 -10.67 -12.57
CA TRP A 50 -5.41 -9.35 -13.15
C TRP A 50 -5.40 -9.44 -14.66
N ASP A 51 -6.25 -8.69 -15.36
CA ASP A 51 -6.18 -8.54 -16.83
C ASP A 51 -4.98 -7.63 -17.17
N PHE A 52 -3.81 -8.27 -17.34
CA PHE A 52 -2.57 -7.53 -17.56
C PHE A 52 -2.51 -6.85 -18.94
N GLU A 53 -3.15 -7.43 -19.96
CA GLU A 53 -3.22 -6.83 -21.29
C GLU A 53 -3.99 -5.50 -21.26
N LYS A 54 -5.13 -5.48 -20.60
CA LYS A 54 -5.91 -4.26 -20.35
C LYS A 54 -5.10 -3.25 -19.54
N LEU A 55 -4.46 -3.68 -18.45
CA LEU A 55 -3.67 -2.82 -17.59
C LEU A 55 -2.55 -2.11 -18.36
N ILE A 56 -1.75 -2.85 -19.11
CA ILE A 56 -0.64 -2.26 -19.91
C ILE A 56 -1.16 -1.38 -21.04
N SER A 57 -2.30 -1.68 -21.64
CA SER A 57 -2.96 -0.85 -22.65
C SER A 57 -3.34 0.52 -22.10
N GLU A 58 -3.98 0.57 -20.92
CA GLU A 58 -4.37 1.82 -20.25
C GLU A 58 -3.13 2.64 -19.84
N ILE A 59 -2.07 1.98 -19.36
CA ILE A 59 -0.80 2.63 -19.01
C ILE A 59 -0.18 3.27 -20.26
N LYS A 60 -0.15 2.57 -21.38
CA LYS A 60 0.36 3.10 -22.66
C LYS A 60 -0.41 4.34 -23.13
N VAL A 61 -1.74 4.30 -23.04
CA VAL A 61 -2.60 5.46 -23.32
C VAL A 61 -2.23 6.64 -22.42
N GLY A 62 -2.05 6.38 -21.13
CA GLY A 62 -1.67 7.40 -20.15
C GLY A 62 -0.30 8.00 -20.41
N ILE A 63 0.72 7.18 -20.65
CA ILE A 63 2.10 7.65 -20.95
C ILE A 63 2.11 8.47 -22.24
N THR A 64 1.41 8.02 -23.30
CA THR A 64 1.30 8.77 -24.56
C THR A 64 0.73 10.17 -24.36
N LYS A 65 -0.39 10.26 -23.60
CA LYS A 65 -1.01 11.54 -23.25
C LYS A 65 -0.05 12.41 -22.43
N ALA A 66 0.63 11.81 -21.43
CA ALA A 66 1.55 12.50 -20.54
C ALA A 66 2.79 13.03 -21.28
N ALA A 67 3.40 12.23 -22.15
CA ALA A 67 4.54 12.67 -22.97
C ALA A 67 4.16 13.84 -23.88
N LYS A 68 2.97 13.79 -24.49
CA LYS A 68 2.44 14.91 -25.30
C LYS A 68 2.17 16.15 -24.47
N ALA A 69 1.51 16.03 -23.31
CA ALA A 69 1.19 17.14 -22.42
C ALA A 69 2.45 17.76 -21.77
N ALA A 70 3.48 16.98 -21.53
CA ALA A 70 4.74 17.46 -21.01
C ALA A 70 5.36 18.54 -21.93
N GLY A 71 5.19 18.44 -23.26
CA GLY A 71 5.61 19.43 -24.25
C GLY A 71 7.12 19.74 -24.26
N ALA A 72 7.88 19.06 -23.40
CA ALA A 72 9.30 19.22 -23.17
C ALA A 72 9.91 17.86 -22.86
N GLN A 73 11.23 17.80 -22.64
CA GLN A 73 11.91 16.59 -22.22
C GLN A 73 11.30 16.01 -20.94
N VAL A 74 10.91 14.71 -20.97
CA VAL A 74 10.57 13.93 -19.79
C VAL A 74 11.85 13.31 -19.26
N TRP A 75 12.13 13.51 -17.96
CA TRP A 75 13.38 13.13 -17.32
C TRP A 75 13.34 11.73 -16.70
N GLY A 76 12.16 11.13 -16.55
CA GLY A 76 11.99 9.79 -16.04
C GLY A 76 10.56 9.29 -16.10
N ILE A 77 10.42 7.96 -16.09
CA ILE A 77 9.16 7.25 -15.83
C ILE A 77 9.40 6.35 -14.63
N GLY A 78 8.58 6.48 -13.60
CA GLY A 78 8.54 5.60 -12.41
C GLY A 78 7.21 4.89 -12.32
N VAL A 79 7.25 3.63 -11.88
CA VAL A 79 6.05 2.79 -11.70
C VAL A 79 6.00 2.34 -10.25
N ASP A 80 4.87 2.58 -9.61
CA ASP A 80 4.51 1.95 -8.33
C ASP A 80 3.20 1.19 -8.46
N SER A 81 3.00 0.23 -7.58
CA SER A 81 1.82 -0.64 -7.56
C SER A 81 1.52 -1.14 -6.16
N TRP A 82 0.37 -1.80 -6.02
CA TRP A 82 0.10 -2.61 -4.83
C TRP A 82 1.15 -3.72 -4.66
N GLY A 83 1.36 -4.15 -3.42
CA GLY A 83 2.31 -5.21 -3.09
C GLY A 83 1.78 -6.63 -3.33
N VAL A 84 2.59 -7.59 -3.03
CA VAL A 84 2.37 -9.05 -2.92
C VAL A 84 2.09 -9.82 -4.20
N ASP A 85 1.48 -9.22 -5.22
CA ASP A 85 1.14 -9.91 -6.45
C ASP A 85 2.32 -9.95 -7.43
N PHE A 86 2.45 -11.07 -8.11
CA PHE A 86 3.54 -11.31 -9.06
C PHE A 86 3.05 -12.05 -10.31
N ALA A 87 3.81 -11.91 -11.35
CA ALA A 87 3.69 -12.66 -12.60
C ALA A 87 4.83 -13.64 -12.75
N LEU A 88 4.65 -14.61 -13.64
CA LEU A 88 5.67 -15.56 -14.05
C LEU A 88 6.00 -15.33 -15.53
N LEU A 89 7.28 -15.17 -15.85
CA LEU A 89 7.78 -15.10 -17.22
C LEU A 89 8.46 -16.42 -17.60
N ASP A 90 8.31 -16.82 -18.84
CA ASP A 90 9.00 -17.99 -19.41
C ASP A 90 10.42 -17.65 -19.91
N ALA A 91 11.08 -18.62 -20.51
CA ALA A 91 12.44 -18.45 -21.03
C ALA A 91 12.54 -17.48 -22.22
N ALA A 92 11.45 -17.17 -22.89
CA ALA A 92 11.40 -16.14 -23.94
C ALA A 92 11.15 -14.73 -23.37
N GLY A 93 10.78 -14.63 -22.09
CA GLY A 93 10.38 -13.40 -21.43
C GLY A 93 8.90 -13.08 -21.62
N ASP A 94 8.13 -14.04 -22.08
CA ASP A 94 6.70 -13.89 -22.28
C ASP A 94 5.94 -14.23 -20.97
N LEU A 95 4.81 -13.54 -20.75
CA LEU A 95 3.93 -13.80 -19.62
C LEU A 95 3.31 -15.20 -19.75
N VAL A 96 3.50 -16.07 -18.74
CA VAL A 96 3.01 -17.46 -18.78
C VAL A 96 1.48 -17.51 -18.67
N GLU A 97 0.92 -16.68 -17.80
CA GLU A 97 -0.52 -16.48 -17.61
C GLU A 97 -0.77 -15.13 -16.93
N ASN A 98 -2.01 -14.66 -16.93
CA ASN A 98 -2.39 -13.49 -16.14
C ASN A 98 -2.08 -13.69 -14.65
N PRO A 99 -1.51 -12.67 -13.97
CA PRO A 99 -1.19 -12.75 -12.54
C PRO A 99 -2.43 -13.01 -11.69
N TYR A 100 -2.30 -13.85 -10.66
CA TYR A 100 -3.37 -14.04 -9.69
C TYR A 100 -3.58 -12.76 -8.86
N HIS A 101 -4.84 -12.49 -8.56
CA HIS A 101 -5.21 -11.42 -7.66
C HIS A 101 -5.02 -11.87 -6.20
N TYR A 102 -4.51 -11.00 -5.33
CA TYR A 102 -4.21 -11.34 -3.93
C TYR A 102 -5.41 -11.82 -3.09
N ARG A 103 -6.64 -11.60 -3.56
CA ARG A 103 -7.87 -12.14 -2.93
C ARG A 103 -8.36 -13.44 -3.56
N ASP A 104 -7.58 -14.05 -4.45
CA ASP A 104 -7.92 -15.35 -5.03
C ASP A 104 -7.99 -16.44 -3.97
N SER A 105 -8.93 -17.35 -4.15
CA SER A 105 -9.18 -18.42 -3.19
C SER A 105 -8.08 -19.49 -3.11
N GLN A 106 -7.12 -19.51 -4.06
CA GLN A 106 -6.00 -20.47 -4.06
C GLN A 106 -5.17 -20.42 -2.77
N THR A 107 -5.14 -19.27 -2.10
CA THR A 107 -4.38 -19.08 -0.85
C THR A 107 -5.15 -19.54 0.40
N ASN A 108 -6.40 -20.00 0.27
CA ASN A 108 -7.18 -20.48 1.40
C ASN A 108 -6.49 -21.67 2.09
N GLY A 109 -6.25 -21.55 3.40
CA GLY A 109 -5.57 -22.56 4.20
C GLY A 109 -4.07 -22.71 3.93
N MET A 110 -3.45 -21.86 3.10
CA MET A 110 -2.02 -21.98 2.79
C MET A 110 -1.12 -21.52 3.94
N ARG A 111 -1.59 -20.65 4.83
CA ARG A 111 -0.84 -20.29 6.04
C ARG A 111 -0.64 -21.50 6.94
N GLU A 112 -1.71 -22.22 7.22
CA GLU A 112 -1.69 -23.43 8.05
C GLU A 112 -0.77 -24.48 7.44
N LYS A 113 -0.85 -24.69 6.11
CA LYS A 113 0.06 -25.60 5.40
C LYS A 113 1.52 -25.16 5.43
N ALA A 114 1.78 -23.85 5.42
CA ALA A 114 3.14 -23.35 5.60
C ALA A 114 3.67 -23.63 7.00
N TYR A 115 2.81 -23.47 8.04
CA TYR A 115 3.19 -23.73 9.43
C TYR A 115 3.42 -25.22 9.74
N GLU A 116 2.82 -26.13 8.98
CA GLU A 116 3.12 -27.57 9.02
C GLU A 116 4.54 -27.87 8.51
N LEU A 117 5.05 -27.07 7.57
CA LEU A 117 6.37 -27.26 6.95
C LEU A 117 7.47 -26.51 7.69
N MET A 118 7.17 -25.32 8.20
CA MET A 118 8.10 -24.45 8.91
C MET A 118 7.35 -23.71 10.03
N PRO A 119 7.82 -23.77 11.29
CA PRO A 119 7.14 -23.10 12.40
C PRO A 119 6.87 -21.62 12.12
N LYS A 120 5.69 -21.12 12.52
CA LYS A 120 5.29 -19.70 12.34
C LYS A 120 6.38 -18.75 12.82
N ARG A 121 7.03 -19.08 13.96
CA ARG A 121 8.10 -18.28 14.53
C ARG A 121 9.31 -18.20 13.59
N ASP A 122 9.72 -19.32 13.01
CA ASP A 122 10.88 -19.39 12.14
C ASP A 122 10.64 -18.62 10.83
N ILE A 123 9.41 -18.67 10.29
CA ILE A 123 9.04 -17.86 9.13
C ILE A 123 9.18 -16.36 9.47
N TYR A 124 8.71 -15.91 10.64
CA TYR A 124 8.82 -14.53 11.05
C TYR A 124 10.28 -14.11 11.26
N GLU A 125 11.07 -14.91 11.94
CA GLU A 125 12.48 -14.63 12.23
C GLU A 125 13.34 -14.51 10.96
N ASN A 126 12.94 -15.20 9.89
CA ASN A 126 13.61 -15.21 8.61
C ASN A 126 13.00 -14.27 7.55
N SER A 127 11.89 -13.61 7.85
CA SER A 127 11.28 -12.60 6.97
C SER A 127 11.09 -11.24 7.64
N GLY A 128 10.64 -11.22 8.89
CA GLY A 128 10.23 -10.01 9.59
C GLY A 128 8.86 -9.46 9.12
N ILE A 129 8.07 -10.26 8.37
CA ILE A 129 6.85 -9.80 7.68
C ILE A 129 5.59 -10.33 8.37
N GLN A 130 4.57 -9.46 8.50
CA GLN A 130 3.24 -9.79 9.01
C GLN A 130 2.59 -10.94 8.24
N PHE A 131 1.88 -11.81 8.96
CA PHE A 131 1.20 -12.96 8.37
C PHE A 131 -0.14 -12.56 7.78
N MET A 132 -0.17 -12.38 6.48
CA MET A 132 -1.41 -12.15 5.73
C MET A 132 -1.57 -13.24 4.67
N GLN A 133 -2.76 -13.82 4.59
CA GLN A 133 -3.07 -14.89 3.61
C GLN A 133 -2.71 -14.51 2.17
N LEU A 134 -2.77 -13.23 1.86
CA LEU A 134 -2.52 -12.66 0.54
C LEU A 134 -1.03 -12.55 0.17
N ASN A 135 -0.08 -12.74 1.10
CA ASN A 135 1.34 -12.59 0.81
C ASN A 135 1.80 -13.53 -0.31
N SER A 136 2.76 -13.06 -1.10
CA SER A 136 3.34 -13.82 -2.22
C SER A 136 3.82 -15.21 -1.82
N LEU A 137 4.32 -15.37 -0.58
CA LEU A 137 4.73 -16.64 -0.01
C LEU A 137 3.64 -17.71 -0.13
N TYR A 138 2.41 -17.35 0.25
CA TYR A 138 1.27 -18.29 0.24
C TYR A 138 0.73 -18.50 -1.17
N GLN A 139 0.80 -17.49 -2.03
CA GLN A 139 0.47 -17.63 -3.45
C GLN A 139 1.42 -18.62 -4.14
N LEU A 140 2.73 -18.45 -3.95
CA LEU A 140 3.76 -19.33 -4.52
C LEU A 140 3.67 -20.75 -3.96
N LEU A 141 3.39 -20.88 -2.64
CA LEU A 141 3.16 -22.19 -2.00
C LEU A 141 1.91 -22.88 -2.56
N ALA A 142 0.83 -22.15 -2.83
CA ALA A 142 -0.38 -22.69 -3.46
C ALA A 142 -0.07 -23.25 -4.86
N MET A 143 0.61 -22.47 -5.70
CA MET A 143 1.04 -22.91 -7.03
C MET A 143 1.95 -24.15 -6.95
N ARG A 144 2.87 -24.19 -6.01
CA ARG A 144 3.77 -25.32 -5.76
C ARG A 144 3.00 -26.58 -5.35
N LYS A 145 2.03 -26.45 -4.43
CA LYS A 145 1.19 -27.57 -3.93
C LYS A 145 0.25 -28.10 -5.02
N ALA A 146 -0.25 -27.22 -5.87
CA ALA A 146 -1.09 -27.60 -7.01
C ALA A 146 -0.29 -28.21 -8.19
N ASN A 147 1.04 -28.28 -8.11
CA ASN A 147 1.91 -28.65 -9.24
C ASN A 147 1.60 -27.80 -10.50
N SER A 148 1.49 -26.49 -10.30
CA SER A 148 1.12 -25.52 -11.34
C SER A 148 2.02 -25.68 -12.60
N ILE A 149 1.37 -25.83 -13.76
CA ILE A 149 2.05 -25.86 -15.05
C ILE A 149 2.76 -24.53 -15.31
N SER A 150 2.15 -23.43 -14.91
CA SER A 150 2.71 -22.07 -15.03
C SER A 150 3.99 -21.94 -14.22
N LEU A 151 4.01 -22.42 -12.99
CA LEU A 151 5.22 -22.43 -12.16
C LEU A 151 6.31 -23.32 -12.75
N ALA A 152 5.96 -24.46 -13.35
CA ALA A 152 6.91 -25.34 -14.00
C ALA A 152 7.57 -24.74 -15.25
N LYS A 153 6.88 -23.82 -15.95
CA LYS A 153 7.41 -23.08 -17.11
C LYS A 153 8.18 -21.82 -16.74
N ALA A 154 8.03 -21.34 -15.50
CA ALA A 154 8.57 -20.07 -15.06
C ALA A 154 10.10 -20.05 -15.10
N LYS A 155 10.64 -18.98 -15.66
CA LYS A 155 12.05 -18.61 -15.62
C LYS A 155 12.32 -17.49 -14.64
N ASP A 156 11.42 -16.51 -14.57
CA ASP A 156 11.52 -15.35 -13.70
C ASP A 156 10.17 -15.06 -13.02
N LEU A 157 10.21 -14.68 -11.75
CA LEU A 157 9.10 -14.14 -10.98
C LEU A 157 9.26 -12.62 -10.95
N VAL A 158 8.21 -11.87 -11.32
CA VAL A 158 8.27 -10.42 -11.43
C VAL A 158 7.06 -9.80 -10.74
N PHE A 159 7.26 -8.87 -9.80
CA PHE A 159 6.15 -8.16 -9.15
C PHE A 159 5.44 -7.21 -10.11
N ILE A 160 4.20 -6.84 -9.83
CA ILE A 160 3.35 -6.11 -10.80
C ILE A 160 3.99 -4.80 -11.28
N GLY A 161 4.49 -3.95 -10.39
CA GLY A 161 5.16 -2.70 -10.79
C GLY A 161 6.44 -2.94 -11.60
N ASP A 162 7.18 -4.00 -11.26
CA ASP A 162 8.38 -4.42 -11.98
C ASP A 162 8.04 -5.03 -13.36
N LEU A 163 6.90 -5.74 -13.46
CA LEU A 163 6.41 -6.27 -14.73
C LEU A 163 6.07 -5.15 -15.72
N VAL A 164 5.41 -4.08 -15.24
CA VAL A 164 5.16 -2.89 -16.05
C VAL A 164 6.49 -2.24 -16.48
N SER A 165 7.44 -2.09 -15.57
CA SER A 165 8.78 -1.57 -15.87
C SER A 165 9.53 -2.46 -16.86
N TYR A 166 9.38 -3.79 -16.77
CA TYR A 166 9.92 -4.74 -17.75
C TYR A 166 9.34 -4.50 -19.15
N TYR A 167 8.02 -4.33 -19.27
CA TYR A 167 7.39 -4.00 -20.57
C TYR A 167 7.86 -2.66 -21.14
N LEU A 168 8.22 -1.71 -20.28
CA LEU A 168 8.73 -0.40 -20.71
C LEU A 168 10.19 -0.47 -21.17
N CYS A 169 11.08 -1.20 -20.47
CA CYS A 169 12.53 -1.14 -20.74
C CYS A 169 13.21 -2.49 -21.00
N GLY A 170 12.49 -3.62 -20.91
CA GLY A 170 13.03 -4.95 -21.16
C GLY A 170 14.02 -5.46 -20.10
N LYS A 171 13.98 -4.94 -18.88
CA LYS A 171 14.88 -5.34 -17.79
C LYS A 171 14.11 -6.07 -16.68
N ILE A 172 14.60 -7.25 -16.31
CA ILE A 172 14.04 -8.07 -15.24
C ILE A 172 14.82 -7.77 -13.95
N PHE A 173 14.09 -7.45 -12.89
CA PHE A 173 14.58 -7.19 -11.54
C PHE A 173 13.43 -7.34 -10.54
N ALA A 174 13.74 -7.31 -9.23
CA ALA A 174 12.78 -7.12 -8.16
C ALA A 174 13.10 -5.80 -7.45
N GLU A 175 12.19 -4.84 -7.48
CA GLU A 175 12.39 -3.63 -6.72
C GLU A 175 12.25 -3.93 -5.21
N TYR A 176 13.17 -3.35 -4.42
CA TYR A 176 13.34 -3.68 -3.00
C TYR A 176 12.07 -3.53 -2.17
N THR A 177 11.28 -2.48 -2.38
CA THR A 177 10.08 -2.24 -1.59
C THR A 177 8.95 -3.21 -1.93
N LEU A 178 8.80 -3.60 -3.20
CA LEU A 178 7.89 -4.67 -3.62
C LEU A 178 8.37 -6.04 -3.14
N ALA A 179 9.65 -6.35 -3.36
CA ALA A 179 10.26 -7.62 -2.91
C ALA A 179 10.03 -7.85 -1.41
N SER A 180 10.10 -6.79 -0.62
CA SER A 180 9.90 -6.86 0.84
C SER A 180 8.50 -7.28 1.25
N THR A 181 7.48 -7.03 0.42
CA THR A 181 6.09 -7.43 0.74
C THR A 181 5.85 -8.92 0.62
N SER A 182 6.74 -9.63 -0.04
CA SER A 182 6.55 -11.03 -0.46
C SER A 182 6.53 -12.06 0.67
N GLN A 183 7.14 -11.74 1.81
CA GLN A 183 7.39 -12.65 2.94
C GLN A 183 8.41 -13.78 2.65
N PHE A 184 9.11 -13.75 1.51
CA PHE A 184 10.26 -14.62 1.24
C PHE A 184 11.58 -13.85 1.08
N MET A 185 11.61 -12.59 1.50
CA MET A 185 12.81 -11.80 1.67
C MET A 185 13.17 -11.70 3.17
N ASP A 186 14.45 -11.85 3.50
CA ASP A 186 14.97 -11.59 4.86
C ASP A 186 15.25 -10.10 5.00
N MET A 187 14.46 -9.42 5.83
CA MET A 187 14.56 -7.98 6.01
C MET A 187 15.76 -7.52 6.85
N LYS A 188 16.44 -8.43 7.55
CA LYS A 188 17.70 -8.12 8.24
C LYS A 188 18.88 -8.02 7.27
N THR A 189 18.84 -8.83 6.20
CA THR A 189 19.93 -8.88 5.22
C THR A 189 19.62 -8.17 3.91
N GLY A 190 18.35 -7.87 3.64
CA GLY A 190 17.90 -7.31 2.37
C GLY A 190 18.03 -8.27 1.18
N LYS A 191 18.02 -9.58 1.44
CA LYS A 191 18.19 -10.64 0.42
C LYS A 191 17.02 -11.62 0.45
N TRP A 192 16.90 -12.42 -0.60
CA TRP A 192 15.98 -13.56 -0.59
C TRP A 192 16.35 -14.52 0.53
N SER A 193 15.37 -14.96 1.31
CA SER A 193 15.55 -15.83 2.45
C SER A 193 15.73 -17.29 2.01
N GLU A 194 16.96 -17.78 1.99
CA GLU A 194 17.23 -19.19 1.68
C GLU A 194 16.50 -20.14 2.64
N ALA A 195 16.44 -19.78 3.92
CA ALA A 195 15.78 -20.58 4.95
C ALA A 195 14.28 -20.79 4.64
N ILE A 196 13.57 -19.73 4.26
CA ILE A 196 12.15 -19.80 3.89
C ILE A 196 11.98 -20.59 2.60
N MET A 197 12.76 -20.28 1.57
CA MET A 197 12.63 -20.93 0.26
C MET A 197 12.91 -22.44 0.36
N GLN A 198 13.93 -22.85 1.10
CA GLN A 198 14.24 -24.26 1.33
C GLN A 198 13.23 -24.93 2.26
N GLY A 199 12.90 -24.29 3.40
CA GLY A 199 11.96 -24.83 4.37
C GLY A 199 10.58 -25.11 3.80
N LEU A 200 10.11 -24.29 2.88
CA LEU A 200 8.83 -24.47 2.18
C LEU A 200 8.97 -25.16 0.82
N SER A 201 10.18 -25.61 0.45
CA SER A 201 10.49 -26.24 -0.84
C SER A 201 10.07 -25.39 -2.05
N LEU A 202 10.27 -24.07 -1.98
CA LEU A 202 9.95 -23.12 -3.05
C LEU A 202 11.12 -22.95 -4.02
N PRO A 203 10.86 -22.67 -5.32
CA PRO A 203 11.90 -22.51 -6.32
C PRO A 203 12.70 -21.20 -6.10
N THR A 204 14.01 -21.29 -5.96
CA THR A 204 14.91 -20.12 -5.84
C THR A 204 15.41 -19.59 -7.18
N ASN A 205 15.45 -20.43 -8.19
CA ASN A 205 16.01 -20.13 -9.52
C ASN A 205 15.17 -19.17 -10.37
N ILE A 206 13.97 -18.81 -9.90
CA ILE A 206 13.08 -17.85 -10.56
C ILE A 206 13.14 -16.45 -9.92
N LEU A 207 13.87 -16.28 -8.82
CA LEU A 207 13.95 -15.02 -8.09
C LEU A 207 14.97 -14.09 -8.75
N PRO A 208 14.55 -12.90 -9.22
CA PRO A 208 15.45 -11.96 -9.88
C PRO A 208 16.35 -11.22 -8.89
N LYS A 209 17.29 -10.44 -9.41
CA LYS A 209 18.14 -9.57 -8.61
C LYS A 209 17.32 -8.45 -7.97
N ILE A 210 17.51 -8.22 -6.67
CA ILE A 210 16.91 -7.11 -5.95
C ILE A 210 17.63 -5.80 -6.31
N VAL A 211 16.85 -4.75 -6.59
CA VAL A 211 17.32 -3.42 -7.00
C VAL A 211 16.73 -2.36 -6.06
N PRO A 212 17.53 -1.44 -5.53
CA PRO A 212 17.02 -0.39 -4.64
C PRO A 212 16.21 0.67 -5.39
N PRO A 213 15.30 1.39 -4.69
CA PRO A 213 14.64 2.59 -5.22
C PRO A 213 15.67 3.65 -5.69
N GLY A 214 15.29 4.47 -6.65
CA GLY A 214 16.16 5.51 -7.21
C GLY A 214 17.20 5.02 -8.22
N THR A 215 17.07 3.78 -8.72
CA THR A 215 17.99 3.23 -9.74
C THR A 215 17.44 3.45 -11.13
N VAL A 216 18.26 3.96 -12.06
CA VAL A 216 17.95 3.97 -13.50
C VAL A 216 18.18 2.55 -14.03
N VAL A 217 17.11 1.79 -14.25
CA VAL A 217 17.19 0.38 -14.68
C VAL A 217 17.30 0.22 -16.18
N GLY A 218 16.91 1.22 -16.95
CA GLY A 218 17.01 1.19 -18.41
C GLY A 218 16.49 2.47 -19.05
N GLN A 219 16.40 2.44 -20.37
CA GLN A 219 15.70 3.44 -21.17
C GLN A 219 14.43 2.82 -21.71
N LEU A 220 13.42 3.64 -21.96
CA LEU A 220 12.22 3.20 -22.69
C LEU A 220 12.65 2.48 -23.98
N GLY A 221 12.17 1.25 -24.16
CA GLY A 221 12.55 0.41 -25.29
C GLY A 221 12.20 1.09 -26.62
N ALA A 222 13.04 0.97 -27.64
CA ALA A 222 12.87 1.68 -28.91
C ALA A 222 11.49 1.41 -29.55
N LYS A 223 11.02 0.16 -29.54
CA LYS A 223 9.69 -0.20 -30.06
C LYS A 223 8.57 0.48 -29.27
N VAL A 224 8.68 0.44 -27.93
CA VAL A 224 7.71 1.06 -27.03
C VAL A 224 7.73 2.57 -27.22
N GLY A 225 8.90 3.20 -27.34
CA GLY A 225 9.03 4.63 -27.58
C GLY A 225 8.34 5.08 -28.87
N VAL A 226 8.51 4.30 -29.97
CA VAL A 226 7.79 4.56 -31.24
C VAL A 226 6.29 4.42 -31.07
N GLU A 227 5.83 3.36 -30.40
CA GLU A 227 4.40 3.12 -30.11
C GLU A 227 3.78 4.26 -29.30
N LEU A 228 4.49 4.76 -28.29
CA LEU A 228 4.02 5.81 -27.39
C LEU A 228 4.26 7.23 -27.92
N GLY A 229 4.91 7.37 -29.09
CA GLY A 229 5.23 8.66 -29.70
C GLY A 229 6.21 9.51 -28.88
N CYS A 230 7.10 8.88 -28.12
CA CYS A 230 8.11 9.55 -27.30
C CYS A 230 9.51 8.98 -27.56
N GLY A 231 10.53 9.80 -27.24
CA GLY A 231 11.93 9.42 -27.35
C GLY A 231 12.41 8.53 -26.20
N PRO A 232 13.72 8.29 -26.11
CA PRO A 232 14.28 7.55 -24.99
C PRO A 232 14.06 8.32 -23.67
N ILE A 233 13.35 7.69 -22.72
CA ILE A 233 13.09 8.22 -21.39
C ILE A 233 13.66 7.22 -20.38
N PRO A 234 14.43 7.65 -19.37
CA PRO A 234 14.90 6.75 -18.31
C PRO A 234 13.72 6.10 -17.56
N VAL A 235 13.75 4.77 -17.39
CA VAL A 235 12.87 4.05 -16.47
C VAL A 235 13.61 3.93 -15.16
N ILE A 236 12.98 4.46 -14.10
CA ILE A 236 13.61 4.65 -12.79
C ILE A 236 12.79 3.91 -11.74
N THR A 237 13.45 3.05 -10.94
CA THR A 237 12.80 2.46 -9.77
C THR A 237 12.49 3.54 -8.75
N VAL A 238 11.32 3.45 -8.16
CA VAL A 238 10.83 4.35 -7.10
C VAL A 238 10.55 3.51 -5.85
N GLY A 239 9.88 3.99 -4.84
CA GLY A 239 9.25 3.11 -3.89
C GLY A 239 8.13 2.36 -4.62
N ALA A 240 8.46 1.25 -5.28
CA ALA A 240 7.54 0.61 -6.21
C ALA A 240 6.35 -0.07 -5.51
N HIS A 241 6.43 -0.36 -4.21
CA HIS A 241 5.25 -0.53 -3.38
C HIS A 241 4.61 0.84 -3.11
N ASP A 242 3.36 1.07 -3.53
CA ASP A 242 2.63 2.34 -3.47
C ASP A 242 2.77 3.06 -2.12
N THR A 243 2.68 2.29 -1.02
CA THR A 243 2.87 2.83 0.33
C THR A 243 4.31 3.30 0.58
N ALA A 244 5.34 2.68 -0.02
CA ALA A 244 6.72 3.16 0.11
C ALA A 244 6.89 4.52 -0.55
N SER A 245 6.32 4.71 -1.74
CA SER A 245 6.24 6.02 -2.40
C SER A 245 5.43 7.01 -1.56
N ALA A 246 4.27 6.62 -1.01
CA ALA A 246 3.48 7.50 -0.16
C ALA A 246 4.27 8.00 1.07
N VAL A 247 5.03 7.11 1.72
CA VAL A 247 5.87 7.46 2.88
C VAL A 247 7.03 8.37 2.49
N ALA A 248 7.59 8.21 1.30
CA ALA A 248 8.63 9.13 0.80
C ALA A 248 8.13 10.59 0.70
N ALA A 249 6.83 10.79 0.42
CA ALA A 249 6.21 12.11 0.33
C ALA A 249 5.63 12.64 1.65
N VAL A 250 5.72 11.90 2.75
CA VAL A 250 5.27 12.39 4.06
C VAL A 250 6.01 13.68 4.39
N PRO A 251 5.30 14.80 4.65
CA PRO A 251 5.91 16.11 4.85
C PRO A 251 6.49 16.28 6.28
N ALA A 252 7.12 15.21 6.78
CA ALA A 252 7.70 15.17 8.10
C ALA A 252 8.89 16.13 8.25
N GLN A 253 9.04 16.66 9.44
CA GLN A 253 10.21 17.40 9.90
C GLN A 253 11.03 16.51 10.84
N GLU A 254 12.08 17.09 11.43
CA GLU A 254 12.84 16.44 12.50
C GLU A 254 11.92 16.10 13.69
N GLY A 255 12.23 15.03 14.40
CA GLY A 255 11.47 14.55 15.56
C GLY A 255 10.92 13.14 15.37
N ASN A 256 10.24 12.66 16.41
CA ASN A 256 9.63 11.34 16.39
C ASN A 256 8.23 11.39 15.77
N TRP A 257 8.11 10.90 14.57
CA TRP A 257 6.84 10.86 13.86
C TRP A 257 6.48 9.45 13.39
N ALA A 258 5.18 9.21 13.29
CA ALA A 258 4.63 8.04 12.62
C ALA A 258 3.85 8.48 11.39
N TYR A 259 3.59 7.54 10.50
CA TYR A 259 2.71 7.75 9.36
C TYR A 259 1.50 6.81 9.39
N LEU A 260 0.44 7.24 8.73
CA LEU A 260 -0.72 6.44 8.39
C LEU A 260 -1.04 6.67 6.90
N SER A 261 -0.75 5.68 6.06
CA SER A 261 -1.25 5.67 4.69
C SER A 261 -2.70 5.19 4.74
N SER A 262 -3.64 6.11 4.55
CA SER A 262 -5.07 5.88 4.73
C SER A 262 -5.80 5.78 3.39
N GLY A 263 -6.39 4.64 3.15
CA GLY A 263 -7.17 4.29 1.96
C GLY A 263 -8.10 3.12 2.24
N THR A 264 -8.27 2.23 1.28
CA THR A 264 -8.97 0.94 1.45
C THR A 264 -8.37 0.14 2.60
N TRP A 265 -7.05 0.05 2.63
CA TRP A 265 -6.24 -0.36 3.79
C TRP A 265 -5.75 0.86 4.56
N SER A 266 -5.38 0.65 5.81
CA SER A 266 -4.66 1.61 6.65
C SER A 266 -3.33 1.00 7.06
N LEU A 267 -2.23 1.55 6.55
CA LEU A 267 -0.89 1.11 6.86
C LEU A 267 -0.25 2.12 7.81
N MET A 268 -0.13 1.74 9.08
CA MET A 268 0.39 2.61 10.13
C MET A 268 1.76 2.14 10.60
N GLY A 269 2.73 3.04 10.63
CA GLY A 269 4.10 2.67 10.98
C GLY A 269 5.05 3.84 11.17
N VAL A 270 6.33 3.48 11.29
CA VAL A 270 7.46 4.40 11.40
C VAL A 270 8.56 4.01 10.42
N GLU A 271 9.39 4.97 10.03
CA GLU A 271 10.65 4.68 9.34
C GLU A 271 11.77 4.47 10.37
N ILE A 272 12.51 3.39 10.21
CA ILE A 272 13.63 3.01 11.04
C ILE A 272 14.84 2.61 10.18
N PRO A 273 16.07 2.72 10.67
CA PRO A 273 17.26 2.39 9.88
C PRO A 273 17.46 0.88 9.67
N GLU A 274 16.97 0.05 10.57
CA GLU A 274 17.18 -1.41 10.55
C GLU A 274 15.91 -2.15 10.96
N ALA A 275 15.70 -3.36 10.43
CA ALA A 275 14.53 -4.17 10.74
C ALA A 275 14.53 -4.60 12.22
N ILE A 276 13.38 -4.47 12.88
CA ILE A 276 13.14 -4.95 14.23
C ILE A 276 12.38 -6.27 14.16
N VAL A 277 13.10 -7.39 14.36
CA VAL A 277 12.52 -8.73 14.43
C VAL A 277 12.73 -9.27 15.84
N SER A 278 11.70 -9.19 16.67
CA SER A 278 11.75 -9.47 18.11
C SER A 278 10.48 -10.17 18.58
N ASP A 279 10.43 -10.60 19.84
CA ASP A 279 9.22 -11.16 20.47
C ASP A 279 8.04 -10.18 20.44
N LYS A 280 8.31 -8.89 20.63
CA LYS A 280 7.27 -7.85 20.58
C LYS A 280 6.71 -7.69 19.18
N THR A 281 7.57 -7.54 18.16
CA THR A 281 7.13 -7.37 16.79
C THR A 281 6.42 -8.63 16.23
N PHE A 282 6.86 -9.81 16.67
CA PHE A 282 6.16 -11.06 16.39
C PHE A 282 4.77 -11.11 17.06
N LYS A 283 4.69 -10.78 18.36
CA LYS A 283 3.43 -10.76 19.12
C LYS A 283 2.41 -9.78 18.53
N TYR A 284 2.86 -8.59 18.15
CA TYR A 284 2.01 -7.56 17.58
C TYR A 284 1.78 -7.75 16.07
N GLU A 285 2.43 -8.72 15.47
CA GLU A 285 2.38 -9.02 14.04
C GLU A 285 2.73 -7.78 13.20
N PHE A 286 3.87 -7.15 13.49
CA PHE A 286 4.42 -6.10 12.64
C PHE A 286 5.07 -6.67 11.39
N THR A 287 5.07 -5.86 10.33
CA THR A 287 5.84 -6.08 9.12
C THR A 287 6.99 -5.08 9.02
N ASN A 288 8.17 -5.56 8.61
CA ASN A 288 9.33 -4.75 8.30
C ASN A 288 9.45 -4.66 6.79
N GLU A 289 8.79 -3.73 6.15
CA GLU A 289 8.86 -3.56 4.71
C GLU A 289 9.95 -2.59 4.30
N GLY A 290 10.51 -2.77 3.11
CA GLY A 290 11.51 -1.88 2.56
C GLY A 290 10.98 -0.45 2.39
N GLY A 291 11.76 0.53 2.79
CA GLY A 291 11.56 1.94 2.52
C GLY A 291 12.52 2.46 1.46
N VAL A 292 12.47 3.75 1.17
CA VAL A 292 13.42 4.42 0.29
C VAL A 292 14.70 4.83 1.05
N GLU A 293 15.80 5.11 0.34
CA GLU A 293 17.10 5.47 0.95
C GLU A 293 17.59 4.46 2.03
N ASN A 294 17.38 3.16 1.79
CA ASN A 294 17.76 2.05 2.68
C ASN A 294 17.08 2.08 4.07
N THR A 295 15.92 2.70 4.20
CA THR A 295 15.12 2.61 5.41
C THR A 295 14.26 1.36 5.45
N ILE A 296 13.75 1.03 6.63
CA ILE A 296 12.71 0.03 6.86
C ILE A 296 11.45 0.75 7.33
N ARG A 297 10.33 0.38 6.79
CA ARG A 297 9.01 0.76 7.28
C ARG A 297 8.52 -0.31 8.25
N LEU A 298 8.69 -0.09 9.56
CA LEU A 298 8.06 -0.94 10.57
C LEU A 298 6.60 -0.52 10.67
N LEU A 299 5.71 -1.35 10.19
CA LEU A 299 4.29 -0.99 10.11
C LEU A 299 3.36 -2.16 10.44
N LYS A 300 2.10 -1.84 10.62
CA LYS A 300 1.01 -2.82 10.70
C LYS A 300 -0.04 -2.50 9.63
N ASN A 301 -0.42 -3.52 8.87
CA ASN A 301 -1.59 -3.46 8.00
C ASN A 301 -2.84 -3.58 8.87
N ILE A 302 -3.76 -2.66 8.71
CA ILE A 302 -5.04 -2.56 9.42
C ILE A 302 -6.12 -2.46 8.35
N MET A 303 -7.27 -3.08 8.57
CA MET A 303 -8.41 -2.84 7.69
C MET A 303 -8.82 -1.36 7.80
N GLY A 304 -8.85 -0.70 6.65
CA GLY A 304 -9.08 0.74 6.60
C GLY A 304 -10.53 1.10 6.25
N LEU A 305 -10.67 2.07 5.34
CA LEU A 305 -11.98 2.54 4.88
C LEU A 305 -12.73 1.52 4.00
N TRP A 306 -12.17 0.34 3.75
CA TRP A 306 -12.84 -0.79 3.13
C TRP A 306 -14.22 -1.08 3.75
N LEU A 307 -14.33 -1.02 5.07
CA LEU A 307 -15.60 -1.23 5.78
C LEU A 307 -16.67 -0.24 5.31
N MET A 308 -16.32 1.04 5.26
CA MET A 308 -17.22 2.10 4.80
C MET A 308 -17.51 1.96 3.29
N GLN A 309 -16.51 1.62 2.48
CA GLN A 309 -16.64 1.42 1.03
C GLN A 309 -17.60 0.27 0.73
N GLU A 310 -17.51 -0.86 1.42
CA GLU A 310 -18.41 -2.00 1.23
C GLU A 310 -19.84 -1.71 1.73
N CYS A 311 -19.99 -0.96 2.83
CA CYS A 311 -21.31 -0.49 3.25
C CYS A 311 -21.96 0.36 2.14
N ARG A 312 -21.21 1.34 1.60
CA ARG A 312 -21.68 2.19 0.51
C ARG A 312 -22.05 1.36 -0.72
N ARG A 313 -21.20 0.40 -1.15
CA ARG A 313 -21.50 -0.48 -2.29
C ARG A 313 -22.75 -1.31 -2.05
N GLN A 314 -22.98 -1.78 -0.82
CA GLN A 314 -24.17 -2.54 -0.48
C GLN A 314 -25.44 -1.68 -0.57
N TRP A 315 -25.42 -0.45 -0.05
CA TRP A 315 -26.55 0.46 -0.14
C TRP A 315 -26.83 0.90 -1.60
N GLN A 316 -25.77 1.10 -2.38
CA GLN A 316 -25.91 1.38 -3.81
C GLN A 316 -26.58 0.21 -4.57
N ARG A 317 -26.26 -1.05 -4.26
CA ARG A 317 -26.98 -2.22 -4.80
C ARG A 317 -28.45 -2.26 -4.39
N GLN A 318 -28.80 -1.64 -3.28
CA GLN A 318 -30.19 -1.49 -2.80
C GLN A 318 -30.91 -0.26 -3.36
N GLY A 319 -30.25 0.50 -4.23
CA GLY A 319 -30.81 1.68 -4.89
C GLY A 319 -30.57 3.00 -4.17
N GLU A 320 -29.68 3.03 -3.17
CA GLU A 320 -29.33 4.22 -2.41
C GLU A 320 -27.88 4.65 -2.72
N ASP A 321 -27.72 5.66 -3.55
CA ASP A 321 -26.39 6.15 -3.97
C ASP A 321 -25.95 7.34 -3.11
N LEU A 322 -25.44 7.01 -1.91
CA LEU A 322 -24.89 8.00 -0.98
C LEU A 322 -23.42 8.26 -1.32
N THR A 323 -23.02 9.52 -1.26
CA THR A 323 -21.62 9.94 -1.37
C THR A 323 -20.86 9.66 -0.06
N TYR A 324 -19.53 9.72 -0.10
CA TYR A 324 -18.72 9.60 1.14
C TYR A 324 -18.94 10.78 2.08
N ASP A 325 -19.18 11.97 1.54
CA ASP A 325 -19.44 13.18 2.34
C ASP A 325 -20.78 13.06 3.07
N GLU A 326 -21.87 12.67 2.37
CA GLU A 326 -23.18 12.43 3.00
C GLU A 326 -23.10 11.35 4.10
N LEU A 327 -22.37 10.27 3.87
CA LEU A 327 -22.16 9.23 4.89
C LEU A 327 -21.38 9.75 6.11
N THR A 328 -20.42 10.65 5.90
CA THR A 328 -19.63 11.26 6.96
C THR A 328 -20.48 12.24 7.77
N ASP A 329 -21.33 13.03 7.11
CA ASP A 329 -22.26 13.96 7.76
C ASP A 329 -23.26 13.20 8.64
N LEU A 330 -23.87 12.12 8.10
CA LEU A 330 -24.75 11.24 8.90
C LEU A 330 -24.02 10.64 10.12
N ALA A 331 -22.77 10.25 9.96
CA ALA A 331 -21.98 9.72 11.06
C ALA A 331 -21.66 10.79 12.12
N GLN A 332 -21.50 12.04 11.72
CA GLN A 332 -21.26 13.14 12.64
C GLN A 332 -22.46 13.40 13.55
N GLU A 333 -23.68 13.24 13.04
CA GLU A 333 -24.93 13.43 13.78
C GLU A 333 -25.32 12.22 14.65
N ALA A 334 -24.76 11.03 14.39
CA ALA A 334 -25.09 9.80 15.10
C ALA A 334 -24.57 9.78 16.54
N GLU A 335 -25.10 8.88 17.37
CA GLU A 335 -24.75 8.76 18.79
C GLU A 335 -23.29 8.31 18.96
N PRO A 336 -22.46 9.04 19.76
CA PRO A 336 -21.08 8.66 20.00
C PRO A 336 -20.96 7.33 20.77
N PHE A 337 -20.01 6.49 20.31
CA PHE A 337 -19.62 5.24 20.98
C PHE A 337 -20.77 4.26 21.24
N ALA A 338 -21.80 4.25 20.41
CA ALA A 338 -22.93 3.33 20.53
C ALA A 338 -22.57 1.86 20.22
N GLY A 339 -21.43 1.62 19.61
CA GLY A 339 -20.90 0.28 19.33
C GLY A 339 -19.42 0.29 18.94
N ARG A 340 -18.83 -0.91 18.86
CA ARG A 340 -17.42 -1.06 18.52
C ARG A 340 -17.15 -2.35 17.77
N LEU A 341 -16.23 -2.26 16.80
CA LEU A 341 -15.78 -3.37 15.97
C LEU A 341 -14.33 -3.77 16.28
N THR A 342 -14.04 -5.06 16.18
CA THR A 342 -12.69 -5.55 15.97
C THR A 342 -12.41 -5.45 14.47
N VAL A 343 -11.94 -4.28 14.02
CA VAL A 343 -11.86 -3.94 12.59
C VAL A 343 -11.04 -4.93 11.75
N ASP A 344 -10.06 -5.61 12.35
CA ASP A 344 -9.21 -6.61 11.68
C ASP A 344 -9.83 -8.04 11.70
N ASP A 345 -11.09 -8.21 12.12
CA ASP A 345 -11.75 -9.52 12.11
C ASP A 345 -11.85 -10.03 10.66
N SER A 346 -11.52 -11.31 10.47
CA SER A 346 -11.54 -11.98 9.17
C SER A 346 -12.92 -11.98 8.50
N ALA A 347 -14.00 -11.84 9.27
CA ALA A 347 -15.37 -11.71 8.76
C ALA A 347 -15.55 -10.49 7.84
N PHE A 348 -14.71 -9.46 8.01
CA PHE A 348 -14.78 -8.22 7.23
C PHE A 348 -13.92 -8.23 5.96
N LEU A 349 -13.07 -9.25 5.75
CA LEU A 349 -12.14 -9.29 4.61
C LEU A 349 -12.83 -9.44 3.24
N ALA A 350 -13.86 -10.28 3.16
CA ALA A 350 -14.51 -10.57 1.90
C ALA A 350 -15.50 -9.46 1.49
N PRO A 351 -15.64 -9.15 0.19
CA PRO A 351 -16.68 -8.25 -0.30
C PRO A 351 -18.08 -8.81 0.00
N GLY A 352 -19.11 -7.95 0.03
CA GLY A 352 -20.51 -8.36 0.18
C GLY A 352 -21.33 -7.47 1.10
N ASP A 353 -22.28 -8.06 1.86
CA ASP A 353 -23.18 -7.32 2.75
C ASP A 353 -22.47 -6.93 4.06
N MET A 354 -21.71 -5.84 4.00
CA MET A 354 -20.95 -5.35 5.14
C MET A 354 -21.84 -4.84 6.29
N PRO A 355 -22.92 -4.09 6.05
CA PRO A 355 -23.85 -3.69 7.13
C PRO A 355 -24.38 -4.88 7.94
N LYS A 356 -24.72 -5.99 7.25
CA LYS A 356 -25.17 -7.22 7.90
C LYS A 356 -24.06 -7.82 8.77
N ARG A 357 -22.83 -7.95 8.24
CA ARG A 357 -21.68 -8.50 9.00
C ARG A 357 -21.33 -7.65 10.22
N ILE A 358 -21.45 -6.33 10.11
CA ILE A 358 -21.25 -5.41 11.24
C ILE A 358 -22.27 -5.72 12.33
N ASN A 359 -23.56 -5.85 11.98
CA ASN A 359 -24.60 -6.18 12.95
C ASN A 359 -24.39 -7.58 13.56
N GLU A 360 -24.00 -8.57 12.78
CA GLU A 360 -23.63 -9.91 13.27
C GLU A 360 -22.46 -9.85 14.28
N HIS A 361 -21.46 -8.99 14.00
CA HIS A 361 -20.35 -8.77 14.94
C HIS A 361 -20.81 -8.09 16.23
N LEU A 362 -21.65 -7.05 16.15
CA LEU A 362 -22.21 -6.37 17.31
C LEU A 362 -23.04 -7.33 18.17
N GLU A 363 -23.92 -8.13 17.56
CA GLU A 363 -24.72 -9.13 18.26
C GLU A 363 -23.84 -10.19 18.95
N LYS A 364 -22.85 -10.76 18.21
CA LYS A 364 -21.90 -11.73 18.75
C LYS A 364 -21.11 -11.22 19.94
N THR A 365 -20.85 -9.91 20.00
CA THR A 365 -20.12 -9.26 21.08
C THR A 365 -21.04 -8.66 22.16
N GLY A 366 -22.34 -8.95 22.11
CA GLY A 366 -23.34 -8.53 23.09
C GLY A 366 -23.67 -7.02 23.02
N GLN A 367 -23.45 -6.39 21.86
CA GLN A 367 -23.72 -4.99 21.63
C GLN A 367 -25.05 -4.81 20.87
N GLN A 368 -25.61 -3.60 20.95
CA GLN A 368 -26.85 -3.28 20.26
C GLN A 368 -26.61 -3.17 18.74
N THR A 369 -27.47 -3.83 17.96
CA THR A 369 -27.49 -3.73 16.49
C THR A 369 -28.20 -2.45 16.03
N THR A 370 -27.90 -1.98 14.81
CA THR A 370 -28.53 -0.79 14.23
C THR A 370 -28.74 -0.93 12.73
N GLN A 371 -29.82 -0.34 12.22
CA GLN A 371 -30.06 -0.19 10.78
C GLN A 371 -29.79 1.25 10.31
N ASP A 372 -29.48 2.15 11.24
CA ASP A 372 -29.13 3.53 10.91
C ASP A 372 -27.75 3.59 10.26
N LYS A 373 -27.68 4.16 9.05
CA LYS A 373 -26.45 4.22 8.26
C LYS A 373 -25.40 5.12 8.88
N GLY A 374 -25.81 6.27 9.40
CA GLY A 374 -24.94 7.20 10.12
C GLY A 374 -24.31 6.52 11.31
N GLN A 375 -25.10 5.76 12.07
CA GLN A 375 -24.62 5.02 13.22
C GLN A 375 -23.63 3.91 12.84
N ILE A 376 -23.89 3.15 11.76
CA ILE A 376 -22.96 2.13 11.24
C ILE A 376 -21.63 2.78 10.87
N ILE A 377 -21.65 3.88 10.13
CA ILE A 377 -20.43 4.56 9.70
C ILE A 377 -19.69 5.16 10.88
N ARG A 378 -20.39 5.75 11.86
CA ARG A 378 -19.77 6.27 13.09
C ARG A 378 -19.04 5.17 13.86
N ILE A 379 -19.69 4.03 14.07
CA ILE A 379 -19.09 2.85 14.73
C ILE A 379 -17.81 2.42 14.01
N ILE A 380 -17.81 2.41 12.65
CA ILE A 380 -16.61 2.11 11.87
C ILE A 380 -15.50 3.12 12.15
N LEU A 381 -15.77 4.42 12.03
CA LEU A 381 -14.76 5.48 12.17
C LEU A 381 -14.18 5.55 13.60
N GLU A 382 -15.01 5.42 14.62
CA GLU A 382 -14.56 5.37 16.03
C GLU A 382 -13.72 4.11 16.30
N SER A 383 -14.13 2.96 15.77
CA SER A 383 -13.37 1.71 15.90
C SER A 383 -12.01 1.78 15.21
N LEU A 384 -11.93 2.40 14.04
CA LEU A 384 -10.67 2.64 13.34
C LEU A 384 -9.74 3.55 14.16
N ALA A 385 -10.25 4.67 14.68
CA ALA A 385 -9.46 5.59 15.50
C ALA A 385 -8.90 4.93 16.77
N LEU A 386 -9.71 4.12 17.46
CA LEU A 386 -9.28 3.33 18.63
C LEU A 386 -8.23 2.26 18.23
N ARG A 387 -8.39 1.66 17.05
CA ARG A 387 -7.40 0.70 16.54
C ARG A 387 -6.06 1.37 16.21
N TYR A 388 -6.08 2.55 15.63
CA TYR A 388 -4.85 3.32 15.38
C TYR A 388 -4.13 3.66 16.68
N ARG A 389 -4.85 3.97 17.74
CA ARG A 389 -4.25 4.15 19.08
C ARG A 389 -3.55 2.89 19.56
N THR A 390 -4.21 1.73 19.48
CA THR A 390 -3.61 0.46 19.86
C THR A 390 -2.31 0.20 19.07
N VAL A 391 -2.32 0.47 17.76
CA VAL A 391 -1.13 0.27 16.92
C VAL A 391 -0.04 1.27 17.24
N MET A 392 -0.39 2.53 17.59
CA MET A 392 0.58 3.52 18.05
C MET A 392 1.30 3.06 19.32
N GLU A 393 0.56 2.56 20.31
CA GLU A 393 1.15 2.02 21.54
C GLU A 393 2.07 0.82 21.26
N TYR A 394 1.69 -0.05 20.30
CA TYR A 394 2.55 -1.16 19.87
C TYR A 394 3.83 -0.67 19.18
N ILE A 395 3.76 0.39 18.36
CA ILE A 395 4.93 1.00 17.74
C ILE A 395 5.87 1.56 18.81
N GLU A 396 5.34 2.32 19.77
CA GLU A 396 6.12 2.90 20.87
C GLU A 396 6.77 1.81 21.73
N ASP A 397 6.03 0.75 22.06
CA ASP A 397 6.59 -0.40 22.83
C ASP A 397 7.65 -1.20 22.06
N ALA A 398 7.45 -1.40 20.75
CA ALA A 398 8.39 -2.15 19.92
C ALA A 398 9.68 -1.39 19.63
N THR A 399 9.60 -0.07 19.46
CA THR A 399 10.75 0.79 19.13
C THR A 399 11.42 1.39 20.35
N GLY A 400 10.72 1.47 21.48
CA GLY A 400 11.16 2.19 22.67
C GLY A 400 11.14 3.72 22.54
N ASN A 401 10.55 4.25 21.48
CA ASN A 401 10.48 5.68 21.20
C ASN A 401 9.04 6.18 21.36
N THR A 402 8.86 7.34 21.99
CA THR A 402 7.57 8.04 22.00
C THR A 402 7.37 8.78 20.70
N ILE A 403 6.19 8.69 20.12
CA ILE A 403 5.81 9.39 18.89
C ILE A 403 5.10 10.71 19.23
N ASP A 404 5.53 11.80 18.63
CA ASP A 404 4.97 13.14 18.90
C ASP A 404 3.86 13.52 17.93
N VAL A 405 3.96 13.08 16.67
CA VAL A 405 3.07 13.49 15.58
C VAL A 405 2.73 12.29 14.71
N LEU A 406 1.45 12.18 14.33
CA LEU A 406 1.03 11.26 13.28
C LEU A 406 0.79 12.03 11.97
N HIS A 407 1.45 11.63 10.89
CA HIS A 407 1.17 12.11 9.56
C HIS A 407 0.21 11.16 8.84
N ILE A 408 -0.96 11.64 8.42
CA ILE A 408 -1.91 10.86 7.62
C ILE A 408 -1.81 11.33 6.17
N VAL A 409 -1.59 10.39 5.24
CA VAL A 409 -1.49 10.62 3.80
C VAL A 409 -2.46 9.72 3.03
N GLY A 410 -2.67 10.04 1.75
CA GLY A 410 -3.55 9.27 0.87
C GLY A 410 -5.00 9.74 0.88
N GLY A 411 -5.85 9.06 0.11
CA GLY A 411 -7.24 9.48 -0.12
C GLY A 411 -8.12 9.54 1.12
N GLY A 412 -7.78 8.78 2.17
CA GLY A 412 -8.54 8.72 3.42
C GLY A 412 -8.57 10.03 4.22
N ILE A 413 -7.63 10.96 3.95
CA ILE A 413 -7.62 12.28 4.63
C ILE A 413 -8.82 13.16 4.27
N LYS A 414 -9.55 12.82 3.20
CA LYS A 414 -10.83 13.48 2.86
C LYS A 414 -11.89 13.25 3.92
N ASN A 415 -11.80 12.17 4.69
CA ASN A 415 -12.66 11.94 5.85
C ASN A 415 -12.11 12.70 7.07
N GLU A 416 -12.46 13.98 7.17
CA GLU A 416 -11.98 14.88 8.21
C GLU A 416 -12.43 14.42 9.62
N LEU A 417 -13.59 13.78 9.71
CA LEU A 417 -14.11 13.22 10.96
C LEU A 417 -13.19 12.12 11.49
N LEU A 418 -12.76 11.19 10.63
CA LEU A 418 -11.78 10.17 11.01
C LEU A 418 -10.43 10.78 11.42
N CYS A 419 -9.98 11.83 10.72
CA CYS A 419 -8.73 12.51 11.07
C CYS A 419 -8.82 13.15 12.47
N GLN A 420 -9.93 13.81 12.81
CA GLN A 420 -10.16 14.36 14.14
C GLN A 420 -10.31 13.27 15.20
N PHE A 421 -11.09 12.20 14.93
CA PHE A 421 -11.21 11.06 15.83
C PHE A 421 -9.87 10.39 16.11
N THR A 422 -9.01 10.32 15.09
CA THR A 422 -7.66 9.79 15.25
C THR A 422 -6.82 10.66 16.18
N ALA A 423 -6.84 11.98 16.02
CA ALA A 423 -6.15 12.89 16.93
C ALA A 423 -6.65 12.75 18.36
N ASN A 424 -7.97 12.67 18.56
CA ASN A 424 -8.62 12.53 19.84
C ASN A 424 -8.26 11.21 20.54
N ALA A 425 -8.35 10.10 19.79
CA ALA A 425 -8.03 8.76 20.31
C ALA A 425 -6.56 8.62 20.70
N LEU A 426 -5.65 9.18 19.91
CA LEU A 426 -4.21 9.14 20.17
C LEU A 426 -3.79 10.11 21.27
N GLY A 427 -4.55 11.19 21.53
CA GLY A 427 -4.10 12.30 22.36
C GLY A 427 -2.88 13.02 21.77
N LYS A 428 -2.68 12.94 20.46
CA LYS A 428 -1.51 13.46 19.75
C LYS A 428 -1.93 14.30 18.55
N LYS A 429 -1.07 15.23 18.13
CA LYS A 429 -1.28 16.03 16.93
C LYS A 429 -1.26 15.12 15.69
N VAL A 430 -2.23 15.35 14.80
CA VAL A 430 -2.32 14.74 13.47
C VAL A 430 -2.11 15.83 12.42
N ILE A 431 -1.29 15.53 11.41
CA ILE A 431 -1.07 16.37 10.24
C ILE A 431 -1.48 15.57 9.00
N THR A 432 -2.34 16.13 8.16
CA THR A 432 -2.84 15.43 6.96
C THR A 432 -2.31 16.05 5.68
N GLY A 433 -2.03 15.20 4.69
CA GLY A 433 -1.57 15.56 3.34
C GLY A 433 -0.17 15.03 3.03
N PRO A 434 0.15 14.88 1.73
CA PRO A 434 -0.70 15.11 0.56
C PRO A 434 -1.75 13.99 0.33
N ILE A 435 -2.83 14.33 -0.40
CA ILE A 435 -3.82 13.34 -0.86
C ILE A 435 -3.15 12.37 -1.85
N GLU A 436 -2.42 12.93 -2.81
CA GLU A 436 -1.72 12.19 -3.87
C GLU A 436 -0.29 11.84 -3.42
N ALA A 437 -0.15 11.22 -2.24
CA ALA A 437 1.14 10.95 -1.62
C ALA A 437 1.97 9.96 -2.46
N THR A 438 1.35 8.90 -2.98
CA THR A 438 2.03 7.88 -3.79
C THR A 438 2.67 8.48 -5.03
N ALA A 439 1.88 9.15 -5.87
CA ALA A 439 2.40 9.83 -7.06
C ALA A 439 3.44 10.91 -6.72
N SER A 440 3.26 11.62 -5.60
CA SER A 440 4.24 12.61 -5.11
C SER A 440 5.58 11.96 -4.80
N GLY A 441 5.58 10.87 -4.04
CA GLY A 441 6.79 10.15 -3.67
C GLY A 441 7.47 9.50 -4.87
N ASN A 442 6.68 8.91 -5.77
CA ASN A 442 7.17 8.38 -7.05
C ASN A 442 7.96 9.46 -7.81
N ILE A 443 7.37 10.62 -8.05
CA ILE A 443 8.02 11.75 -8.76
C ILE A 443 9.26 12.26 -8.00
N LEU A 444 9.17 12.42 -6.68
CA LEU A 444 10.28 12.91 -5.87
C LEU A 444 11.47 11.93 -5.86
N MET A 445 11.21 10.62 -5.85
CA MET A 445 12.27 9.61 -5.98
C MET A 445 12.95 9.66 -7.35
N GLN A 446 12.21 9.87 -8.44
CA GLN A 446 12.78 10.09 -9.75
C GLN A 446 13.65 11.37 -9.78
N ALA A 447 13.17 12.43 -9.12
CA ALA A 447 13.91 13.68 -9.03
C ALA A 447 15.23 13.53 -8.23
N ILE A 448 15.24 12.70 -7.19
CA ILE A 448 16.46 12.31 -6.47
C ILE A 448 17.40 11.53 -7.39
N ALA A 449 16.90 10.50 -8.07
CA ALA A 449 17.69 9.66 -8.97
C ALA A 449 18.36 10.43 -10.11
N THR A 450 17.74 11.52 -10.58
CA THR A 450 18.28 12.39 -11.65
C THR A 450 19.04 13.60 -11.14
N GLY A 451 19.27 13.70 -9.82
CA GLY A 451 20.02 14.79 -9.19
C GLY A 451 19.32 16.16 -9.16
N GLN A 452 18.01 16.21 -9.46
CA GLN A 452 17.22 17.44 -9.33
C GLN A 452 16.95 17.79 -7.87
N VAL A 453 16.74 16.77 -7.04
CA VAL A 453 16.60 16.84 -5.59
C VAL A 453 17.76 16.09 -4.95
N LYS A 454 18.32 16.58 -3.84
CA LYS A 454 19.57 16.05 -3.28
C LYS A 454 19.37 14.86 -2.36
N SER A 455 18.24 14.81 -1.64
CA SER A 455 17.98 13.82 -0.60
C SER A 455 16.48 13.67 -0.32
N LEU A 456 16.10 12.62 0.38
CA LEU A 456 14.73 12.42 0.87
C LEU A 456 14.28 13.56 1.80
N SER A 457 15.19 14.06 2.65
CA SER A 457 14.89 15.22 3.50
C SER A 457 14.51 16.47 2.68
N ASP A 458 15.22 16.74 1.59
CA ASP A 458 14.86 17.86 0.71
C ASP A 458 13.58 17.59 -0.07
N ALA A 459 13.33 16.36 -0.50
CA ALA A 459 12.08 15.94 -1.12
C ALA A 459 10.88 16.19 -0.19
N ARG A 460 10.99 15.86 1.10
CA ARG A 460 9.94 16.12 2.12
C ARG A 460 9.71 17.62 2.37
N LYS A 461 10.76 18.44 2.31
CA LYS A 461 10.62 19.91 2.37
C LYS A 461 9.84 20.43 1.16
N ILE A 462 10.13 19.91 -0.03
CA ILE A 462 9.38 20.24 -1.26
C ILE A 462 7.92 19.81 -1.10
N ALA A 463 7.64 18.56 -0.67
CA ALA A 463 6.28 18.09 -0.43
C ALA A 463 5.54 19.02 0.54
N ARG A 464 6.16 19.38 1.67
CA ARG A 464 5.58 20.29 2.66
C ARG A 464 5.19 21.65 2.09
N LYS A 465 6.00 22.20 1.20
CA LYS A 465 5.73 23.49 0.54
C LYS A 465 4.73 23.41 -0.61
N SER A 466 4.49 22.22 -1.13
CA SER A 466 3.70 22.01 -2.35
C SER A 466 2.24 21.74 -2.11
N PHE A 467 1.88 21.25 -0.93
CA PHE A 467 0.52 20.81 -0.61
C PHE A 467 -0.03 21.53 0.61
N ASP A 468 -1.35 21.72 0.61
CA ASP A 468 -2.08 22.23 1.76
C ASP A 468 -2.16 21.14 2.83
N LEU A 469 -1.59 21.43 4.00
CA LEU A 469 -1.59 20.52 5.14
C LEU A 469 -2.62 21.03 6.15
N LYS A 470 -3.44 20.09 6.68
CA LYS A 470 -4.32 20.39 7.82
C LYS A 470 -3.75 19.79 9.09
N GLU A 471 -3.92 20.51 10.21
CA GLU A 471 -3.54 20.05 11.54
C GLU A 471 -4.77 19.84 12.40
N TYR A 472 -4.83 18.69 13.05
CA TYR A 472 -5.86 18.33 14.01
C TYR A 472 -5.23 18.20 15.39
N GLN A 473 -5.69 19.03 16.31
CA GLN A 473 -5.30 18.92 17.72
C GLN A 473 -6.27 17.98 18.43
N PRO A 474 -5.81 17.19 19.42
CA PRO A 474 -6.68 16.30 20.18
C PRO A 474 -7.71 17.08 20.97
N GLN A 475 -8.95 16.61 20.95
CA GLN A 475 -10.12 17.12 21.67
C GLN A 475 -10.76 15.98 22.45
N ASP A 476 -11.45 16.29 23.53
CA ASP A 476 -12.25 15.33 24.33
C ASP A 476 -11.50 14.06 24.72
N THR A 477 -10.19 14.15 24.94
CA THR A 477 -9.29 13.01 25.16
C THR A 477 -9.71 12.13 26.34
N ALA A 478 -10.36 12.69 27.35
CA ALA A 478 -10.83 11.94 28.51
C ALA A 478 -11.92 10.91 28.15
N ILE A 479 -12.84 11.26 27.25
CA ILE A 479 -13.89 10.36 26.78
C ILE A 479 -13.27 9.24 25.93
N TRP A 480 -12.35 9.59 25.03
CA TRP A 480 -11.64 8.61 24.21
C TRP A 480 -10.78 7.66 25.05
N GLU A 481 -10.13 8.17 26.12
CA GLU A 481 -9.40 7.35 27.08
C GLU A 481 -10.34 6.36 27.78
N GLU A 482 -11.49 6.81 28.28
CA GLU A 482 -12.48 5.93 28.91
C GLU A 482 -12.92 4.81 27.96
N GLN A 483 -13.23 5.15 26.70
CA GLN A 483 -13.67 4.17 25.72
C GLN A 483 -12.53 3.20 25.35
N TYR A 484 -11.31 3.69 25.25
CA TYR A 484 -10.13 2.85 24.98
C TYR A 484 -9.88 1.84 26.11
N GLN A 485 -10.02 2.24 27.37
CA GLN A 485 -9.85 1.35 28.51
C GLN A 485 -10.93 0.25 28.58
N LYS A 486 -12.14 0.50 28.07
CA LYS A 486 -13.17 -0.53 27.90
C LYS A 486 -12.79 -1.58 26.83
N THR A 487 -11.86 -1.25 25.95
CA THR A 487 -11.36 -2.12 24.87
C THR A 487 -10.44 -3.21 25.39
N ASN A 488 -9.67 -2.92 26.42
CA ASN A 488 -8.60 -3.76 26.93
C ASN A 488 -9.01 -4.61 28.16
N LYS A 489 -10.29 -4.57 28.50
CA LYS A 489 -10.91 -5.44 29.52
C LYS A 489 -11.68 -6.58 28.87
#